data_ece7f5d7ade9da8d75533ecab5bf85de
#
_entry.id   ece7f5d7ade9da8d75533ecab5bf85de
#
_cell.length_a   1.000
_cell.length_b   1.000
_cell.length_c   1.000
_cell.angle_alpha   90.00
_cell.angle_beta   90.00
_cell.angle_gamma   90.00
#
_symmetry.space_group_name_H-M   'P 1'
#
loop_
_entity.id
_entity.type
_entity.pdbx_description
1 polymer ?
#
loop_
_entity_poly.entity_id
_entity_poly.type
_entity_poly.pdbx_seq_one_letter_code
_entity_poly.pdbx_strand_id
1 'polypeptide(L)'
;MADRYPVERELGRGGTATVYLAHDLRHDRPVALKVLHPEVTPLLGPERFVREIRLAARLHHPHILPLFDSGETDGLLWYTMPYVQGESLRARLNRERRLPLGDALEIARQVGAALAYAHRQGVVHRDIKPENILLHEDGALVADFGIARALDAAGPDGLTAPGLILGTPTYMSPEQAAGERVVDGRSDLFALGCTLFEMLAGEPPFGGDTPQSQLISRFTQAAPSLLTHRPEVSPALDQALRRALAR
;
A
#
# COMPACT_ATOMS: atom_id res chain seq x y z
N MET A 1 -1.22 24.85 -8.48
CA MET A 1 -0.38 23.62 -8.56
C MET A 1 0.59 23.71 -9.74
N ALA A 2 0.11 23.90 -10.97
CA ALA A 2 0.94 23.92 -12.19
C ALA A 2 2.09 24.94 -12.16
N ASP A 3 1.90 26.11 -11.56
CA ASP A 3 2.94 27.15 -11.47
C ASP A 3 4.15 26.76 -10.61
N ARG A 4 3.99 25.74 -9.75
CA ARG A 4 5.07 25.26 -8.88
C ARG A 4 5.56 23.87 -9.26
N TYR A 5 4.67 23.00 -9.74
CA TYR A 5 4.94 21.62 -10.07
C TYR A 5 4.57 21.33 -11.54
N PRO A 6 5.32 21.86 -12.52
CA PRO A 6 5.12 21.48 -13.92
C PRO A 6 5.27 19.98 -14.07
N VAL A 7 4.26 19.36 -14.69
CA VAL A 7 4.22 17.92 -14.94
C VAL A 7 5.04 17.60 -16.19
N GLU A 8 5.91 16.61 -16.08
CA GLU A 8 6.72 16.14 -17.20
C GLU A 8 6.09 14.92 -17.90
N ARG A 9 5.66 13.93 -17.12
CA ARG A 9 5.04 12.69 -17.63
C ARG A 9 4.28 11.94 -16.54
N GLU A 10 3.39 11.04 -16.95
CA GLU A 10 2.75 10.09 -16.05
C GLU A 10 3.76 9.00 -15.63
N LEU A 11 3.79 8.67 -14.34
CA LEU A 11 4.54 7.56 -13.77
C LEU A 11 3.69 6.31 -13.60
N GLY A 12 2.41 6.50 -13.29
CA GLY A 12 1.47 5.40 -13.11
C GLY A 12 0.07 5.89 -12.76
N ARG A 13 -0.92 5.03 -13.01
CA ARG A 13 -2.33 5.28 -12.73
C ARG A 13 -2.92 4.12 -11.95
N GLY A 14 -3.52 4.44 -10.80
CA GLY A 14 -4.26 3.50 -9.96
C GLY A 14 -5.75 3.80 -9.95
N GLY A 15 -6.53 3.05 -9.17
CA GLY A 15 -7.98 3.24 -9.06
C GLY A 15 -8.39 4.56 -8.38
N THR A 16 -7.54 5.15 -7.55
CA THR A 16 -7.87 6.34 -6.74
C THR A 16 -7.09 7.59 -7.11
N ALA A 17 -5.97 7.44 -7.83
CA ALA A 17 -5.06 8.54 -8.14
C ALA A 17 -4.22 8.25 -9.38
N THR A 18 -3.69 9.32 -9.96
CA THR A 18 -2.63 9.27 -10.96
C THR A 18 -1.36 9.90 -10.38
N VAL A 19 -0.21 9.27 -10.63
CA VAL A 19 1.10 9.75 -10.19
C VAL A 19 1.86 10.28 -11.40
N TYR A 20 2.41 11.49 -11.26
CA TYR A 20 3.19 12.15 -12.31
C TYR A 20 4.61 12.42 -11.83
N LEU A 21 5.56 12.37 -12.74
CA LEU A 21 6.84 13.05 -12.57
C LEU A 21 6.62 14.54 -12.79
N ALA A 22 7.03 15.34 -11.83
CA ALA A 22 6.96 16.79 -11.89
C ALA A 22 8.26 17.40 -11.34
N HIS A 23 8.48 18.67 -11.60
CA HIS A 23 9.62 19.42 -11.07
C HIS A 23 9.16 20.43 -10.02
N ASP A 24 9.72 20.38 -8.80
CA ASP A 24 9.48 21.41 -7.78
C ASP A 24 10.35 22.64 -8.11
N LEU A 25 9.77 23.65 -8.80
CA LEU A 25 10.47 24.86 -9.20
C LEU A 25 11.02 25.68 -8.02
N ARG A 26 10.46 25.52 -6.82
CA ARG A 26 10.94 26.24 -5.64
C ARG A 26 12.23 25.66 -5.06
N HIS A 27 12.40 24.37 -5.16
CA HIS A 27 13.55 23.65 -4.58
C HIS A 27 14.43 23.01 -5.65
N ASP A 28 14.14 23.27 -6.93
CA ASP A 28 14.89 22.78 -8.10
C ASP A 28 15.19 21.26 -8.04
N ARG A 29 14.12 20.47 -7.92
CA ARG A 29 14.25 19.01 -7.79
C ARG A 29 13.08 18.24 -8.42
N PRO A 30 13.32 17.02 -8.92
CA PRO A 30 12.24 16.15 -9.36
C PRO A 30 11.43 15.63 -8.16
N VAL A 31 10.11 15.53 -8.36
CA VAL A 31 9.16 15.02 -7.38
C VAL A 31 8.16 14.09 -8.05
N ALA A 32 7.64 13.13 -7.30
CA ALA A 32 6.44 12.42 -7.67
C ALA A 32 5.23 13.21 -7.14
N LEU A 33 4.36 13.65 -8.05
CA LEU A 33 3.11 14.36 -7.76
C LEU A 33 1.95 13.38 -7.90
N LYS A 34 1.30 13.06 -6.81
CA LYS A 34 0.11 12.21 -6.81
C LYS A 34 -1.14 13.06 -6.72
N VAL A 35 -2.02 12.92 -7.72
CA VAL A 35 -3.29 13.65 -7.83
C VAL A 35 -4.43 12.65 -7.69
N LEU A 36 -5.30 12.87 -6.70
CA LEU A 36 -6.46 12.03 -6.48
C LEU A 36 -7.50 12.25 -7.59
N HIS A 37 -8.19 11.18 -7.98
CA HIS A 37 -9.25 11.26 -8.96
C HIS A 37 -10.44 12.08 -8.44
N PRO A 38 -11.16 12.81 -9.31
CA PRO A 38 -12.29 13.67 -8.91
C PRO A 38 -13.36 12.92 -8.11
N GLU A 39 -13.58 11.64 -8.42
CA GLU A 39 -14.57 10.79 -7.76
C GLU A 39 -14.20 10.45 -6.31
N VAL A 40 -12.92 10.53 -5.97
CA VAL A 40 -12.39 10.22 -4.62
C VAL A 40 -12.47 11.44 -3.71
N THR A 41 -12.30 12.64 -4.24
CA THR A 41 -12.27 13.90 -3.48
C THR A 41 -13.52 14.11 -2.62
N PRO A 42 -14.77 13.92 -3.12
CA PRO A 42 -15.98 14.09 -2.29
C PRO A 42 -16.09 13.05 -1.17
N LEU A 43 -15.59 11.84 -1.39
CA LEU A 43 -15.62 10.75 -0.39
C LEU A 43 -14.63 11.04 0.75
N LEU A 44 -13.49 11.61 0.42
CA LEU A 44 -12.40 11.88 1.35
C LEU A 44 -12.67 13.14 2.19
N GLY A 45 -13.07 14.21 1.53
CA GLY A 45 -13.20 15.55 2.10
C GLY A 45 -11.84 16.22 2.37
N PRO A 46 -11.70 17.54 2.06
CA PRO A 46 -10.42 18.25 2.19
C PRO A 46 -9.85 18.25 3.61
N GLU A 47 -10.70 18.45 4.63
CA GLU A 47 -10.28 18.49 6.03
C GLU A 47 -9.69 17.16 6.51
N ARG A 48 -10.33 16.05 6.11
CA ARG A 48 -9.87 14.72 6.46
C ARG A 48 -8.57 14.38 5.76
N PHE A 49 -8.47 14.70 4.46
CA PHE A 49 -7.22 14.58 3.70
C PHE A 49 -6.07 15.31 4.38
N VAL A 50 -6.23 16.59 4.71
CA VAL A 50 -5.20 17.38 5.38
C VAL A 50 -4.80 16.78 6.72
N ARG A 51 -5.75 16.23 7.49
CA ARG A 51 -5.46 15.57 8.76
C ARG A 51 -4.60 14.32 8.58
N GLU A 52 -4.95 13.44 7.64
CA GLU A 52 -4.19 12.20 7.40
C GLU A 52 -2.81 12.49 6.81
N ILE A 53 -2.71 13.45 5.89
CA ILE A 53 -1.42 13.93 5.37
C ILE A 53 -0.52 14.47 6.50
N ARG A 54 -1.07 15.25 7.44
CA ARG A 54 -0.29 15.75 8.59
C ARG A 54 0.25 14.63 9.49
N LEU A 55 -0.49 13.54 9.63
CA LEU A 55 -0.03 12.37 10.38
C LEU A 55 1.08 11.64 9.62
N ALA A 56 0.90 11.39 8.33
CA ALA A 56 1.89 10.75 7.49
C ALA A 56 3.19 11.57 7.37
N ALA A 57 3.09 12.89 7.28
CA ALA A 57 4.24 13.79 7.18
C ALA A 57 5.12 13.82 8.44
N ARG A 58 4.66 13.29 9.58
CA ARG A 58 5.45 13.15 10.81
C ARG A 58 6.28 11.87 10.87
N LEU A 59 6.05 10.95 9.93
CA LEU A 59 6.78 9.69 9.90
C LEU A 59 8.16 9.91 9.28
N HIS A 60 9.21 9.66 10.06
CA HIS A 60 10.60 9.74 9.64
C HIS A 60 11.28 8.40 9.88
N HIS A 61 11.46 7.61 8.83
CA HIS A 61 12.08 6.30 8.90
C HIS A 61 12.77 5.98 7.56
N PRO A 62 13.93 5.31 7.52
CA PRO A 62 14.66 5.02 6.28
C PRO A 62 13.87 4.21 5.25
N HIS A 63 12.86 3.46 5.68
CA HIS A 63 11.99 2.66 4.80
C HIS A 63 10.58 3.21 4.67
N ILE A 64 10.35 4.49 4.94
CA ILE A 64 9.10 5.21 4.70
C ILE A 64 9.36 6.33 3.70
N LEU A 65 8.62 6.37 2.61
CA LEU A 65 8.69 7.47 1.65
C LEU A 65 8.07 8.72 2.29
N PRO A 66 8.85 9.80 2.52
CA PRO A 66 8.33 11.00 3.16
C PRO A 66 7.41 11.79 2.24
N LEU A 67 6.56 12.62 2.82
CA LEU A 67 5.77 13.61 2.08
C LEU A 67 6.47 14.98 2.11
N PHE A 68 6.47 15.68 0.97
CA PHE A 68 7.06 17.02 0.87
C PHE A 68 6.02 18.12 1.02
N ASP A 69 4.89 17.99 0.32
CA ASP A 69 3.85 19.01 0.28
C ASP A 69 2.50 18.40 -0.10
N SER A 70 1.43 19.12 0.16
CA SER A 70 0.08 18.71 -0.20
C SER A 70 -0.83 19.90 -0.38
N GLY A 71 -1.90 19.74 -1.13
CA GLY A 71 -2.86 20.82 -1.34
C GLY A 71 -4.11 20.39 -2.08
N GLU A 72 -4.92 21.40 -2.36
CA GLU A 72 -6.08 21.32 -3.22
C GLU A 72 -5.98 22.37 -4.34
N THR A 73 -6.32 21.99 -5.54
CA THR A 73 -6.36 22.88 -6.69
C THR A 73 -7.49 22.45 -7.61
N ASP A 74 -8.39 23.38 -7.93
CA ASP A 74 -9.57 23.14 -8.78
C ASP A 74 -10.42 21.93 -8.32
N GLY A 75 -10.55 21.77 -6.99
CA GLY A 75 -11.28 20.64 -6.38
C GLY A 75 -10.53 19.29 -6.41
N LEU A 76 -9.27 19.26 -6.87
CA LEU A 76 -8.43 18.06 -6.86
C LEU A 76 -7.46 18.09 -5.68
N LEU A 77 -7.47 17.03 -4.90
CA LEU A 77 -6.52 16.82 -3.81
C LEU A 77 -5.23 16.22 -4.38
N TRP A 78 -4.09 16.71 -3.91
CA TRP A 78 -2.78 16.26 -4.36
C TRP A 78 -1.74 16.31 -3.24
N TYR A 79 -0.67 15.55 -3.42
CA TYR A 79 0.54 15.63 -2.58
C TYR A 79 1.78 15.27 -3.38
N THR A 80 2.93 15.75 -2.88
CA THR A 80 4.24 15.48 -3.47
C THR A 80 5.12 14.69 -2.52
N MET A 81 5.99 13.88 -3.11
CA MET A 81 6.95 13.03 -2.42
C MET A 81 8.23 12.95 -3.25
N PRO A 82 9.36 12.44 -2.70
CA PRO A 82 10.56 12.17 -3.50
C PRO A 82 10.24 11.34 -4.74
N TYR A 83 10.82 11.73 -5.87
CA TYR A 83 10.87 10.83 -7.02
C TYR A 83 11.95 9.76 -6.76
N VAL A 84 11.51 8.52 -6.62
CA VAL A 84 12.39 7.36 -6.40
C VAL A 84 12.79 6.78 -7.73
N GLN A 85 14.10 6.76 -8.01
CA GLN A 85 14.65 6.06 -9.18
C GLN A 85 14.70 4.57 -8.86
N GLY A 86 13.73 3.82 -9.38
CA GLY A 86 13.56 2.39 -9.11
C GLY A 86 12.27 1.87 -9.70
N GLU A 87 11.83 0.74 -9.21
CA GLU A 87 10.56 0.13 -9.63
C GLU A 87 9.70 -0.22 -8.42
N SER A 88 8.40 -0.42 -8.63
CA SER A 88 7.56 -0.98 -7.58
C SER A 88 7.82 -2.49 -7.44
N LEU A 89 7.58 -3.04 -6.24
CA LEU A 89 7.64 -4.49 -6.04
C LEU A 89 6.66 -5.22 -6.98
N ARG A 90 5.54 -4.60 -7.34
CA ARG A 90 4.60 -5.14 -8.34
C ARG A 90 5.27 -5.29 -9.71
N ALA A 91 6.00 -4.29 -10.18
CA ALA A 91 6.71 -4.35 -11.45
C ALA A 91 7.75 -5.48 -11.44
N ARG A 92 8.50 -5.62 -10.35
CA ARG A 92 9.47 -6.71 -10.17
C ARG A 92 8.79 -8.08 -10.15
N LEU A 93 7.67 -8.24 -9.44
CA LEU A 93 6.91 -9.50 -9.40
C LEU A 93 6.30 -9.86 -10.77
N ASN A 94 5.85 -8.88 -11.52
CA ASN A 94 5.35 -9.11 -12.88
C ASN A 94 6.45 -9.63 -13.81
N ARG A 95 7.69 -9.19 -13.62
CA ARG A 95 8.86 -9.62 -14.40
C ARG A 95 9.42 -10.97 -13.92
N GLU A 96 9.60 -11.15 -12.62
CA GLU A 96 10.34 -12.28 -12.05
C GLU A 96 9.42 -13.40 -11.53
N ARG A 97 8.15 -13.10 -11.32
CA ARG A 97 7.12 -13.94 -10.69
C ARG A 97 7.44 -14.30 -9.24
N ARG A 98 8.62 -14.85 -8.99
CA ARG A 98 9.10 -15.26 -7.66
C ARG A 98 10.44 -14.58 -7.38
N LEU A 99 10.62 -14.16 -6.15
CA LEU A 99 11.89 -13.59 -5.73
C LEU A 99 12.79 -14.64 -5.07
N PRO A 100 14.12 -14.45 -5.10
CA PRO A 100 15.03 -15.19 -4.24
C PRO A 100 14.63 -15.04 -2.77
N LEU A 101 14.81 -16.10 -1.98
CA LEU A 101 14.41 -16.12 -0.57
C LEU A 101 15.03 -14.96 0.23
N GLY A 102 16.33 -14.71 0.01
CA GLY A 102 17.04 -13.62 0.69
C GLY A 102 16.45 -12.25 0.41
N ASP A 103 16.15 -11.96 -0.88
CA ASP A 103 15.56 -10.69 -1.29
C ASP A 103 14.19 -10.49 -0.67
N ALA A 104 13.32 -11.52 -0.75
CA ALA A 104 11.96 -11.47 -0.20
C ALA A 104 11.97 -11.23 1.31
N LEU A 105 12.87 -11.89 2.04
CA LEU A 105 13.00 -11.71 3.49
C LEU A 105 13.56 -10.34 3.86
N GLU A 106 14.51 -9.82 3.08
CA GLU A 106 15.07 -8.49 3.34
C GLU A 106 14.02 -7.39 3.08
N ILE A 107 13.27 -7.47 1.97
CA ILE A 107 12.15 -6.56 1.69
C ILE A 107 11.12 -6.64 2.84
N ALA A 108 10.71 -7.84 3.24
CA ALA A 108 9.74 -8.00 4.32
C ALA A 108 10.23 -7.46 5.66
N ARG A 109 11.53 -7.61 5.96
CA ARG A 109 12.17 -7.06 7.17
C ARG A 109 12.14 -5.54 7.17
N GLN A 110 12.47 -4.91 6.04
CA GLN A 110 12.49 -3.46 5.88
C GLN A 110 11.08 -2.86 5.98
N VAL A 111 10.11 -3.44 5.27
CA VAL A 111 8.70 -3.05 5.37
C VAL A 111 8.17 -3.26 6.78
N GLY A 112 8.47 -4.40 7.41
CA GLY A 112 8.10 -4.67 8.80
C GLY A 112 8.66 -3.65 9.80
N ALA A 113 9.90 -3.20 9.60
CA ALA A 113 10.50 -2.15 10.43
C ALA A 113 9.78 -0.80 10.25
N ALA A 114 9.43 -0.43 9.01
CA ALA A 114 8.64 0.76 8.71
C ALA A 114 7.26 0.72 9.39
N LEU A 115 6.55 -0.40 9.28
CA LEU A 115 5.24 -0.61 9.91
C LEU A 115 5.33 -0.56 11.44
N ALA A 116 6.30 -1.25 12.03
CA ALA A 116 6.51 -1.22 13.48
C ALA A 116 6.78 0.21 14.00
N TYR A 117 7.52 1.01 13.23
CA TYR A 117 7.73 2.42 13.56
C TYR A 117 6.43 3.22 13.48
N ALA A 118 5.68 3.11 12.37
CA ALA A 118 4.42 3.83 12.18
C ALA A 118 3.37 3.47 13.24
N HIS A 119 3.24 2.18 13.59
CA HIS A 119 2.31 1.71 14.62
C HIS A 119 2.62 2.30 16.00
N ARG A 120 3.91 2.45 16.37
CA ARG A 120 4.29 3.16 17.61
C ARG A 120 3.89 4.65 17.60
N GLN A 121 3.76 5.25 16.43
CA GLN A 121 3.26 6.62 16.27
C GLN A 121 1.72 6.68 16.13
N GLY A 122 1.01 5.54 16.30
CA GLY A 122 -0.44 5.46 16.17
C GLY A 122 -0.94 5.51 14.72
N VAL A 123 -0.07 5.28 13.73
CA VAL A 123 -0.42 5.29 12.32
C VAL A 123 -0.45 3.86 11.77
N VAL A 124 -1.59 3.44 11.23
CA VAL A 124 -1.80 2.18 10.51
C VAL A 124 -1.87 2.48 9.02
N HIS A 125 -1.19 1.70 8.19
CA HIS A 125 -1.09 1.93 6.75
C HIS A 125 -2.38 1.59 6.00
N ARG A 126 -2.95 0.39 6.25
CA ARG A 126 -4.21 -0.15 5.73
C ARG A 126 -4.25 -0.53 4.24
N ASP A 127 -3.19 -0.27 3.49
CA ASP A 127 -3.10 -0.61 2.06
C ASP A 127 -1.69 -1.10 1.70
N ILE A 128 -1.13 -2.01 2.51
CA ILE A 128 0.15 -2.66 2.18
C ILE A 128 -0.09 -3.65 1.04
N LYS A 129 0.66 -3.42 -0.04
CA LYS A 129 0.64 -4.25 -1.26
C LYS A 129 1.88 -3.97 -2.11
N PRO A 130 2.21 -4.83 -3.07
CA PRO A 130 3.40 -4.66 -3.91
C PRO A 130 3.46 -3.34 -4.68
N GLU A 131 2.32 -2.74 -5.01
CA GLU A 131 2.25 -1.44 -5.69
C GLU A 131 2.76 -0.29 -4.82
N ASN A 132 2.59 -0.40 -3.49
CA ASN A 132 2.95 0.61 -2.50
C ASN A 132 4.33 0.37 -1.86
N ILE A 133 5.10 -0.60 -2.37
CA ILE A 133 6.47 -0.88 -1.97
C ILE A 133 7.38 -0.54 -3.15
N LEU A 134 8.18 0.50 -3.02
CA LEU A 134 9.15 0.92 -4.03
C LEU A 134 10.52 0.30 -3.71
N LEU A 135 11.17 -0.22 -4.72
CA LEU A 135 12.50 -0.82 -4.63
C LEU A 135 13.51 0.16 -5.20
N HIS A 136 14.48 0.52 -4.39
CA HIS A 136 15.57 1.42 -4.68
C HIS A 136 16.90 0.72 -4.37
N GLU A 137 18.04 1.26 -4.82
CA GLU A 137 19.36 0.67 -4.54
C GLU A 137 19.66 0.51 -3.05
N ASP A 138 19.13 1.41 -2.20
CA ASP A 138 19.29 1.36 -0.74
C ASP A 138 18.23 0.47 -0.03
N GLY A 139 17.33 -0.17 -0.76
CA GLY A 139 16.32 -1.07 -0.23
C GLY A 139 14.86 -0.72 -0.54
N ALA A 140 13.93 -1.23 0.27
CA ALA A 140 12.51 -1.03 0.10
C ALA A 140 12.01 0.23 0.83
N LEU A 141 11.12 0.97 0.17
CA LEU A 141 10.42 2.13 0.72
C LEU A 141 8.90 1.89 0.66
N VAL A 142 8.22 2.09 1.78
CA VAL A 142 6.76 2.04 1.85
C VAL A 142 6.20 3.42 1.53
N ALA A 143 5.39 3.50 0.48
CA ALA A 143 4.70 4.71 0.03
C ALA A 143 3.24 4.73 0.52
N ASP A 144 2.60 5.90 0.47
CA ASP A 144 1.16 6.08 0.66
C ASP A 144 0.61 5.81 2.07
N PHE A 145 1.39 6.08 3.12
CA PHE A 145 0.89 6.03 4.50
C PHE A 145 -0.30 6.97 4.74
N GLY A 146 -1.32 6.47 5.43
CA GLY A 146 -2.41 7.25 6.01
C GLY A 146 -3.57 7.60 5.06
N ILE A 147 -3.40 7.50 3.74
CA ILE A 147 -4.43 7.96 2.78
C ILE A 147 -5.62 6.99 2.72
N ALA A 148 -5.36 5.68 2.88
CA ALA A 148 -6.41 4.67 2.92
C ALA A 148 -7.38 4.89 4.09
N ARG A 149 -6.90 5.32 5.27
CA ARG A 149 -7.74 5.62 6.43
C ARG A 149 -8.75 6.74 6.18
N ALA A 150 -8.34 7.72 5.39
CA ALA A 150 -9.24 8.82 5.06
C ALA A 150 -10.42 8.34 4.20
N LEU A 151 -10.20 7.32 3.38
CA LEU A 151 -11.22 6.69 2.55
C LEU A 151 -12.13 5.76 3.36
N ASP A 152 -11.57 4.91 4.24
CA ASP A 152 -12.33 3.99 5.10
C ASP A 152 -13.30 4.71 6.04
N ALA A 153 -12.90 5.87 6.55
CA ALA A 153 -13.71 6.64 7.49
C ALA A 153 -14.91 7.39 6.84
N ALA A 154 -15.10 7.28 5.52
CA ALA A 154 -16.29 7.81 4.84
C ALA A 154 -17.61 7.07 5.23
N GLY A 155 -17.51 6.01 6.06
CA GLY A 155 -18.65 5.26 6.60
C GLY A 155 -19.06 4.07 5.72
N PRO A 156 -19.98 3.21 6.22
CA PRO A 156 -20.47 2.06 5.48
C PRO A 156 -21.16 2.43 4.15
N ASP A 157 -21.68 3.65 4.04
CA ASP A 157 -22.30 4.15 2.80
C ASP A 157 -21.26 4.52 1.73
N GLY A 158 -19.98 4.76 2.07
CA GLY A 158 -18.91 5.09 1.13
C GLY A 158 -18.26 3.86 0.48
N LEU A 159 -18.25 2.71 1.17
CA LEU A 159 -17.71 1.44 0.67
C LEU A 159 -18.73 0.61 -0.12
N THR A 160 -20.04 0.94 0.01
CA THR A 160 -21.14 0.16 -0.58
C THR A 160 -21.83 0.83 -1.77
N ALA A 161 -21.27 1.90 -2.32
CA ALA A 161 -21.72 2.32 -3.65
C ALA A 161 -21.52 1.12 -4.61
N PRO A 162 -22.61 0.63 -5.27
CA PRO A 162 -22.51 -0.55 -6.11
C PRO A 162 -21.43 -0.37 -7.18
N GLY A 163 -20.32 -1.12 -7.06
CA GLY A 163 -19.23 -1.10 -8.03
C GLY A 163 -17.94 -0.40 -7.60
N LEU A 164 -17.85 0.29 -6.45
CA LEU A 164 -16.61 0.90 -5.96
C LEU A 164 -16.00 0.07 -4.82
N ILE A 165 -15.34 -1.03 -5.15
CA ILE A 165 -14.38 -1.64 -4.22
C ILE A 165 -13.13 -0.77 -4.29
N LEU A 166 -12.99 0.14 -3.32
CA LEU A 166 -11.83 1.02 -3.22
C LEU A 166 -10.63 0.18 -2.76
N GLY A 167 -9.70 -0.10 -3.65
CA GLY A 167 -8.50 -0.91 -3.40
C GLY A 167 -8.50 -2.28 -4.05
N THR A 168 -7.35 -2.93 -4.03
CA THR A 168 -7.19 -4.30 -4.53
C THR A 168 -7.53 -5.25 -3.38
N PRO A 169 -8.66 -6.00 -3.43
CA PRO A 169 -9.07 -6.84 -2.30
C PRO A 169 -8.05 -7.93 -1.94
N THR A 170 -7.09 -8.22 -2.81
CA THR A 170 -6.10 -9.29 -2.68
C THR A 170 -5.28 -9.26 -1.37
N TYR A 171 -4.99 -8.08 -0.82
CA TYR A 171 -4.15 -7.89 0.39
C TYR A 171 -4.94 -7.41 1.61
N MET A 172 -6.21 -7.12 1.43
CA MET A 172 -7.09 -6.62 2.49
C MET A 172 -7.25 -7.65 3.61
N SER A 173 -7.13 -7.26 4.85
CA SER A 173 -7.31 -8.14 6.00
C SER A 173 -8.78 -8.56 6.19
N PRO A 174 -9.07 -9.64 6.93
CA PRO A 174 -10.45 -10.08 7.19
C PRO A 174 -11.30 -8.99 7.84
N GLU A 175 -10.78 -8.28 8.84
CA GLU A 175 -11.48 -7.19 9.53
C GLU A 175 -11.76 -5.99 8.63
N GLN A 176 -10.84 -5.66 7.71
CA GLN A 176 -11.09 -4.65 6.68
C GLN A 176 -12.19 -5.10 5.71
N ALA A 177 -12.12 -6.35 5.26
CA ALA A 177 -13.11 -6.93 4.35
C ALA A 177 -14.51 -7.04 4.99
N ALA A 178 -14.57 -7.22 6.31
CA ALA A 178 -15.80 -7.22 7.09
C ALA A 178 -16.33 -5.80 7.37
N GLY A 179 -15.58 -4.74 7.05
CA GLY A 179 -15.95 -3.37 7.34
C GLY A 179 -15.94 -3.05 8.86
N GLU A 180 -15.08 -3.71 9.62
CA GLU A 180 -14.97 -3.47 11.05
C GLU A 180 -14.54 -2.03 11.35
N ARG A 181 -15.12 -1.43 12.39
CA ARG A 181 -14.82 -0.04 12.79
C ARG A 181 -13.40 0.14 13.31
N VAL A 182 -12.82 -0.90 13.87
CA VAL A 182 -11.48 -0.86 14.48
C VAL A 182 -10.54 -1.73 13.66
N VAL A 183 -9.71 -1.07 12.85
CA VAL A 183 -8.63 -1.68 12.08
C VAL A 183 -7.32 -1.21 12.69
N ASP A 184 -6.55 -2.13 13.27
CA ASP A 184 -5.25 -1.85 13.91
C ASP A 184 -4.05 -2.36 13.08
N GLY A 185 -2.85 -2.30 13.65
CA GLY A 185 -1.62 -2.71 12.97
C GLY A 185 -1.56 -4.18 12.56
N ARG A 186 -2.42 -5.05 13.08
CA ARG A 186 -2.52 -6.46 12.66
C ARG A 186 -2.95 -6.59 11.20
N SER A 187 -3.79 -5.68 10.73
CA SER A 187 -4.20 -5.63 9.32
C SER A 187 -3.01 -5.40 8.38
N ASP A 188 -2.06 -4.53 8.76
CA ASP A 188 -0.84 -4.32 8.00
C ASP A 188 0.06 -5.56 8.01
N LEU A 189 0.14 -6.28 9.14
CA LEU A 189 0.90 -7.52 9.25
C LEU A 189 0.29 -8.64 8.38
N PHE A 190 -1.04 -8.73 8.33
CA PHE A 190 -1.73 -9.64 7.42
C PHE A 190 -1.39 -9.32 5.96
N ALA A 191 -1.49 -8.05 5.56
CA ALA A 191 -1.18 -7.59 4.21
C ALA A 191 0.30 -7.81 3.84
N LEU A 192 1.23 -7.58 4.78
CA LEU A 192 2.65 -7.92 4.61
C LEU A 192 2.84 -9.44 4.47
N GLY A 193 2.11 -10.25 5.23
CA GLY A 193 2.09 -11.70 5.09
C GLY A 193 1.64 -12.15 3.70
N CYS A 194 0.56 -11.56 3.17
CA CYS A 194 0.10 -11.80 1.80
C CYS A 194 1.19 -11.43 0.76
N THR A 195 1.81 -10.28 0.93
CA THR A 195 2.88 -9.78 0.06
C THR A 195 4.10 -10.70 0.10
N LEU A 196 4.54 -11.12 1.29
CA LEU A 196 5.67 -12.05 1.43
C LEU A 196 5.35 -13.43 0.84
N PHE A 197 4.13 -13.93 1.04
CA PHE A 197 3.70 -15.18 0.43
C PHE A 197 3.79 -15.07 -1.11
N GLU A 198 3.27 -13.99 -1.70
CA GLU A 198 3.32 -13.78 -3.14
C GLU A 198 4.75 -13.64 -3.66
N MET A 199 5.63 -12.91 -2.97
CA MET A 199 7.06 -12.83 -3.33
C MET A 199 7.71 -14.21 -3.43
N LEU A 200 7.32 -15.13 -2.56
CA LEU A 200 7.92 -16.46 -2.47
C LEU A 200 7.18 -17.51 -3.32
N ALA A 201 5.86 -17.49 -3.37
CA ALA A 201 5.04 -18.46 -4.10
C ALA A 201 4.84 -18.08 -5.58
N GLY A 202 4.86 -16.77 -5.91
CA GLY A 202 4.57 -16.22 -7.23
C GLY A 202 3.09 -15.94 -7.46
N GLU A 203 2.27 -16.13 -6.44
CA GLU A 203 0.83 -15.86 -6.43
C GLU A 203 0.36 -15.52 -5.01
N PRO A 204 -0.71 -14.73 -4.84
CA PRO A 204 -1.26 -14.41 -3.54
C PRO A 204 -1.78 -15.65 -2.79
N PRO A 205 -1.80 -15.64 -1.43
CA PRO A 205 -2.23 -16.78 -0.62
C PRO A 205 -3.73 -17.08 -0.74
N PHE A 206 -4.54 -16.07 -1.06
CA PHE A 206 -5.98 -16.21 -1.21
C PHE A 206 -6.37 -15.80 -2.62
N GLY A 207 -6.64 -16.79 -3.46
CA GLY A 207 -7.02 -16.63 -4.85
C GLY A 207 -8.52 -16.54 -5.05
N GLY A 208 -8.92 -16.27 -6.30
CA GLY A 208 -10.30 -16.27 -6.78
C GLY A 208 -10.41 -15.51 -8.10
N ASP A 209 -11.30 -15.95 -8.99
CA ASP A 209 -11.47 -15.36 -10.32
C ASP A 209 -12.17 -13.99 -10.29
N THR A 210 -12.80 -13.65 -9.18
CA THR A 210 -13.49 -12.39 -8.97
C THR A 210 -13.08 -11.73 -7.65
N PRO A 211 -13.19 -10.40 -7.54
CA PRO A 211 -12.95 -9.70 -6.26
C PRO A 211 -13.77 -10.28 -5.10
N GLN A 212 -15.02 -10.66 -5.36
CA GLN A 212 -15.91 -11.25 -4.35
C GLN A 212 -15.41 -12.64 -3.91
N SER A 213 -14.98 -13.50 -4.86
CA SER A 213 -14.44 -14.82 -4.52
C SER A 213 -13.13 -14.71 -3.73
N GLN A 214 -12.29 -13.73 -4.04
CA GLN A 214 -11.08 -13.43 -3.27
C GLN A 214 -11.39 -13.00 -1.84
N LEU A 215 -12.43 -12.20 -1.62
CA LEU A 215 -12.89 -11.84 -0.28
C LEU A 215 -13.42 -13.06 0.49
N ILE A 216 -14.28 -13.87 -0.15
CA ILE A 216 -14.85 -15.06 0.47
C ILE A 216 -13.77 -16.07 0.87
N SER A 217 -12.74 -16.27 0.04
CA SER A 217 -11.68 -17.24 0.32
C SER A 217 -10.96 -16.96 1.64
N ARG A 218 -10.80 -15.70 2.05
CA ARG A 218 -10.20 -15.32 3.33
C ARG A 218 -11.00 -15.71 4.55
N PHE A 219 -12.34 -15.72 4.39
CA PHE A 219 -13.23 -16.10 5.50
C PHE A 219 -13.44 -17.62 5.56
N THR A 220 -13.22 -18.35 4.47
CA THR A 220 -13.57 -19.76 4.35
C THR A 220 -12.35 -20.68 4.29
N GLN A 221 -11.22 -20.21 3.82
CA GLN A 221 -10.02 -21.02 3.64
C GLN A 221 -8.99 -20.78 4.76
N ALA A 222 -8.28 -21.83 5.14
CA ALA A 222 -7.11 -21.69 5.97
C ALA A 222 -5.95 -21.10 5.16
N ALA A 223 -5.03 -20.40 5.83
CA ALA A 223 -3.81 -19.89 5.19
C ALA A 223 -3.04 -21.06 4.55
N PRO A 224 -2.70 -20.98 3.25
CA PRO A 224 -1.98 -22.05 2.56
C PRO A 224 -0.57 -22.19 3.13
N SER A 225 -0.03 -23.40 3.02
CA SER A 225 1.37 -23.62 3.38
C SER A 225 2.29 -23.19 2.24
N LEU A 226 3.30 -22.39 2.57
CA LEU A 226 4.33 -22.00 1.61
C LEU A 226 5.16 -23.20 1.15
N LEU A 227 5.29 -24.26 1.98
CA LEU A 227 6.04 -25.48 1.66
C LEU A 227 5.50 -26.21 0.42
N THR A 228 4.23 -26.03 0.07
CA THR A 228 3.65 -26.58 -1.17
C THR A 228 4.16 -25.90 -2.43
N HIS A 229 4.61 -24.63 -2.32
CA HIS A 229 5.12 -23.83 -3.43
C HIS A 229 6.65 -23.76 -3.43
N ARG A 230 7.25 -23.80 -2.23
CA ARG A 230 8.70 -23.69 -1.98
C ARG A 230 9.16 -24.65 -0.89
N PRO A 231 9.37 -25.94 -1.22
CA PRO A 231 9.76 -26.94 -0.24
C PRO A 231 11.08 -26.67 0.49
N GLU A 232 11.95 -25.82 -0.10
CA GLU A 232 13.25 -25.45 0.47
C GLU A 232 13.18 -24.42 1.60
N VAL A 233 12.02 -23.79 1.85
CA VAL A 233 11.91 -22.84 2.97
C VAL A 233 11.83 -23.57 4.31
N SER A 234 12.27 -22.91 5.37
CA SER A 234 12.23 -23.50 6.70
C SER A 234 10.78 -23.66 7.21
N PRO A 235 10.47 -24.73 7.95
CA PRO A 235 9.16 -24.86 8.60
C PRO A 235 8.82 -23.69 9.53
N ALA A 236 9.83 -23.04 10.12
CA ALA A 236 9.66 -21.88 10.97
C ALA A 236 9.12 -20.68 10.17
N LEU A 237 9.61 -20.47 8.94
CA LEU A 237 9.10 -19.41 8.07
C LEU A 237 7.65 -19.69 7.64
N ASP A 238 7.34 -20.93 7.26
CA ASP A 238 5.96 -21.33 6.92
C ASP A 238 5.01 -21.08 8.11
N GLN A 239 5.41 -21.48 9.30
CA GLN A 239 4.62 -21.28 10.52
C GLN A 239 4.42 -19.77 10.83
N ALA A 240 5.47 -18.95 10.67
CA ALA A 240 5.38 -17.52 10.88
C ALA A 240 4.40 -16.86 9.90
N LEU A 241 4.48 -17.23 8.60
CA LEU A 241 3.56 -16.76 7.57
C LEU A 241 2.12 -17.17 7.87
N ARG A 242 1.89 -18.44 8.18
CA ARG A 242 0.53 -18.94 8.53
C ARG A 242 -0.03 -18.23 9.77
N ARG A 243 0.81 -17.83 10.73
CA ARG A 243 0.40 -17.03 11.88
C ARG A 243 0.04 -15.60 11.47
N ALA A 244 0.82 -14.96 10.60
CA ALA A 244 0.52 -13.63 10.09
C ALA A 244 -0.77 -13.59 9.27
N LEU A 245 -1.11 -14.70 8.58
CA LEU A 245 -2.30 -14.87 7.75
C LEU A 245 -3.48 -15.51 8.53
N ALA A 246 -3.33 -15.77 9.82
CA ALA A 246 -4.42 -16.25 10.67
C ALA A 246 -5.45 -15.13 10.94
N ARG A 247 -6.69 -15.54 11.18
CA ARG A 247 -7.79 -14.64 11.55
C ARG A 247 -7.64 -14.15 12.98
#